data_c65a46ec8f04cead330be70d318ddfdf
#
_entry.id   c65a46ec8f04cead330be70d318ddfdf
#
_cell.length_a   1.000
_cell.length_b   1.000
_cell.length_c   1.000
_cell.angle_alpha   90.00
_cell.angle_beta   90.00
_cell.angle_gamma   90.00
#
_symmetry.space_group_name_H-M   'P 1'
#
loop_
_entity.id
_entity.type
_entity.pdbx_description
1 polymer ?
#
loop_
_entity_poly.entity_id
_entity_poly.type
_entity_poly.pdbx_seq_one_letter_code
_entity_poly.pdbx_strand_id
1 'polypeptide(L)'
;SPMSRGLGDVYKRQDMDMVIAGTLDSIVMVEGEMNEVSEADMLEAIKAAHEVIKDQCNLQLTIASKVAKSSPKREYSHETHDEELKNKIHAFAYDKFYDIAKQGLADKKKRGELFGAVKEEFKATLTEEELAENGFLLGQYFKATQKEAVRRVVLDEKIRLDGRKTTEIRPIACEVDFLPGFVHGSALFTRGETQSLTALTLGSSLDVQRKDGALMQDDLDFLLHYNFPPFSTGEARPIRGVSRREVGHGNLALRALKPMLPGKDVNPYTIRLVSDILESNGSSSMATVCAGTLALMDGGVKMKRPVSGIAMGLITDNEGKYAILSDILGDEDHLGDMDFKVTGTENGITACQMDIKIDGLDYEMLENALNQAKDGRMHILGEMMKAMDAPRADYKSFVPR
;
A
#
# COMPACT_ATOMS: atom_id res chain seq x y z
N SER A 1 18.96 -23.80 -25.87
CA SER A 1 20.43 -23.75 -25.69
C SER A 1 20.78 -24.19 -24.28
N PRO A 2 21.99 -24.71 -24.01
CA PRO A 2 22.42 -25.08 -22.66
C PRO A 2 22.38 -23.93 -21.65
N MET A 3 22.51 -22.67 -22.10
CA MET A 3 22.37 -21.47 -21.28
C MET A 3 20.93 -21.23 -20.77
N SER A 4 19.91 -21.56 -21.56
CA SER A 4 18.52 -21.34 -21.14
C SER A 4 18.07 -22.33 -20.04
N ARG A 5 18.66 -23.51 -19.98
CA ARG A 5 18.37 -24.51 -18.92
C ARG A 5 19.02 -24.12 -17.59
N GLY A 6 20.24 -23.55 -17.61
CA GLY A 6 20.90 -23.07 -16.39
C GLY A 6 20.22 -21.89 -15.74
N LEU A 7 19.71 -20.93 -16.54
CA LEU A 7 18.93 -19.78 -16.03
C LEU A 7 17.59 -20.22 -15.42
N GLY A 8 16.87 -21.15 -16.06
CA GLY A 8 15.62 -21.68 -15.51
C GLY A 8 15.75 -22.37 -14.15
N ASP A 9 16.89 -23.01 -13.88
CA ASP A 9 17.15 -23.63 -12.58
C ASP A 9 17.58 -22.62 -11.50
N VAL A 10 18.20 -21.51 -11.88
CA VAL A 10 18.52 -20.41 -10.96
C VAL A 10 17.24 -19.72 -10.48
N TYR A 11 16.31 -19.41 -11.39
CA TYR A 11 15.02 -18.77 -11.02
C TYR A 11 14.15 -19.65 -10.11
N LYS A 12 14.26 -20.98 -10.19
CA LYS A 12 13.51 -21.90 -9.32
C LYS A 12 14.04 -21.99 -7.89
N ARG A 13 15.21 -21.40 -7.62
CA ARG A 13 15.87 -21.42 -6.31
C ARG A 13 15.99 -20.06 -5.66
N GLN A 14 15.23 -19.07 -6.16
CA GLN A 14 15.23 -17.73 -5.60
C GLN A 14 14.26 -17.66 -4.42
N ASP A 15 14.73 -17.09 -3.31
CA ASP A 15 13.91 -16.77 -2.15
C ASP A 15 13.37 -15.33 -2.21
N MET A 16 13.98 -14.48 -3.02
CA MET A 16 13.58 -13.09 -3.24
C MET A 16 13.64 -12.72 -4.73
N ASP A 17 12.62 -12.03 -5.22
CA ASP A 17 12.61 -11.33 -6.50
C ASP A 17 12.13 -9.90 -6.25
N MET A 18 13.04 -8.92 -6.38
CA MET A 18 12.78 -7.53 -6.03
C MET A 18 13.22 -6.58 -7.14
N VAL A 19 12.41 -5.55 -7.35
CA VAL A 19 12.75 -4.35 -8.13
C VAL A 19 13.01 -3.21 -7.17
N ILE A 20 14.19 -2.61 -7.27
CA ILE A 20 14.61 -1.51 -6.41
C ILE A 20 15.01 -0.33 -7.28
N ALA A 21 14.49 0.85 -6.95
CA ALA A 21 14.90 2.11 -7.56
C ALA A 21 15.49 3.04 -6.49
N GLY A 22 16.53 3.78 -6.88
CA GLY A 22 17.22 4.69 -5.97
C GLY A 22 17.98 5.80 -6.69
N THR A 23 18.52 6.69 -5.90
CA THR A 23 19.47 7.74 -6.29
C THR A 23 20.86 7.38 -5.76
N LEU A 24 21.81 8.30 -5.87
CA LEU A 24 23.14 8.14 -5.22
C LEU A 24 23.03 8.02 -3.70
N ASP A 25 22.06 8.67 -3.10
CA ASP A 25 22.00 8.86 -1.64
C ASP A 25 20.85 8.10 -1.00
N SER A 26 19.81 7.69 -1.77
CA SER A 26 18.55 7.21 -1.22
C SER A 26 17.90 6.12 -2.05
N ILE A 27 17.20 5.21 -1.36
CA ILE A 27 16.20 4.33 -1.96
C ILE A 27 14.89 5.12 -2.13
N VAL A 28 14.23 4.98 -3.29
CA VAL A 28 12.95 5.66 -3.57
C VAL A 28 11.79 4.70 -3.78
N MET A 29 12.06 3.46 -4.19
CA MET A 29 11.03 2.43 -4.38
C MET A 29 11.61 1.04 -4.16
N VAL A 30 10.82 0.18 -3.51
CA VAL A 30 11.10 -1.26 -3.41
C VAL A 30 9.80 -2.01 -3.67
N GLU A 31 9.83 -3.00 -4.53
CA GLU A 31 8.70 -3.88 -4.80
C GLU A 31 9.20 -5.30 -5.04
N GLY A 32 8.53 -6.31 -4.46
CA GLY A 32 8.97 -7.69 -4.69
C GLY A 32 8.09 -8.76 -4.08
N GLU A 33 8.38 -10.01 -4.49
CA GLU A 33 7.82 -11.24 -3.91
C GLU A 33 8.93 -12.06 -3.24
N MET A 34 8.60 -12.78 -2.17
CA MET A 34 9.56 -13.48 -1.32
C MET A 34 8.99 -14.78 -0.75
N ASN A 35 9.87 -15.71 -0.43
CA ASN A 35 9.52 -16.98 0.21
C ASN A 35 9.82 -16.93 1.72
N GLU A 36 9.02 -16.19 2.49
CA GLU A 36 9.16 -16.07 3.95
C GLU A 36 10.55 -15.60 4.40
N VAL A 37 11.02 -14.53 3.75
CA VAL A 37 12.32 -13.93 4.04
C VAL A 37 12.25 -13.08 5.30
N SER A 38 13.32 -13.07 6.09
CA SER A 38 13.39 -12.23 7.29
C SER A 38 13.51 -10.74 6.94
N GLU A 39 13.08 -9.88 7.87
CA GLU A 39 13.21 -8.43 7.75
C GLU A 39 14.70 -8.01 7.59
N ALA A 40 15.61 -8.70 8.28
CA ALA A 40 17.04 -8.47 8.20
C ALA A 40 17.62 -8.82 6.82
N ASP A 41 17.27 -9.99 6.27
CA ASP A 41 17.73 -10.40 4.94
C ASP A 41 17.19 -9.49 3.85
N MET A 42 15.93 -9.01 3.97
CA MET A 42 15.36 -8.03 3.07
C MET A 42 16.14 -6.71 3.11
N LEU A 43 16.50 -6.22 4.30
CA LEU A 43 17.29 -5.00 4.46
C LEU A 43 18.68 -5.14 3.84
N GLU A 44 19.34 -6.26 4.04
CA GLU A 44 20.66 -6.53 3.44
C GLU A 44 20.57 -6.60 1.90
N ALA A 45 19.51 -7.20 1.35
CA ALA A 45 19.29 -7.21 -0.10
C ALA A 45 19.09 -5.80 -0.67
N ILE A 46 18.33 -4.94 0.05
CA ILE A 46 18.14 -3.54 -0.34
C ILE A 46 19.48 -2.78 -0.33
N LYS A 47 20.30 -2.95 0.71
CA LYS A 47 21.63 -2.33 0.80
C LYS A 47 22.54 -2.77 -0.35
N ALA A 48 22.58 -4.07 -0.63
CA ALA A 48 23.39 -4.63 -1.72
C ALA A 48 22.96 -4.07 -3.09
N ALA A 49 21.65 -3.97 -3.34
CA ALA A 49 21.12 -3.40 -4.57
C ALA A 49 21.43 -1.89 -4.69
N HIS A 50 21.40 -1.14 -3.58
CA HIS A 50 21.71 0.28 -3.60
C HIS A 50 23.15 0.56 -4.01
N GLU A 51 24.12 -0.25 -3.61
CA GLU A 51 25.52 -0.10 -4.06
C GLU A 51 25.62 -0.23 -5.59
N VAL A 52 24.92 -1.18 -6.19
CA VAL A 52 24.88 -1.33 -7.66
C VAL A 52 24.16 -0.15 -8.33
N ILE A 53 23.10 0.39 -7.72
CA ILE A 53 22.39 1.58 -8.22
C ILE A 53 23.31 2.81 -8.19
N LYS A 54 24.13 2.98 -7.16
CA LYS A 54 25.12 4.06 -7.08
C LYS A 54 26.11 4.02 -8.26
N ASP A 55 26.58 2.82 -8.62
CA ASP A 55 27.46 2.66 -9.78
C ASP A 55 26.75 3.04 -11.08
N GLN A 56 25.47 2.66 -11.25
CA GLN A 56 24.68 3.06 -12.41
C GLN A 56 24.46 4.58 -12.46
N CYS A 57 24.19 5.24 -11.33
CA CYS A 57 24.05 6.68 -11.24
C CYS A 57 25.37 7.40 -11.62
N ASN A 58 26.51 6.92 -11.14
CA ASN A 58 27.83 7.46 -11.47
C ASN A 58 28.15 7.30 -12.98
N LEU A 59 27.74 6.19 -13.59
CA LEU A 59 27.86 6.00 -15.03
C LEU A 59 27.02 7.01 -15.80
N GLN A 60 25.77 7.28 -15.38
CA GLN A 60 24.89 8.29 -15.97
C GLN A 60 25.49 9.69 -15.87
N LEU A 61 26.05 10.07 -14.72
CA LEU A 61 26.77 11.34 -14.54
C LEU A 61 28.00 11.46 -15.46
N THR A 62 28.75 10.37 -15.61
CA THR A 62 29.90 10.30 -16.51
C THR A 62 29.48 10.49 -17.96
N ILE A 63 28.38 9.90 -18.39
CA ILE A 63 27.82 10.09 -19.73
C ILE A 63 27.34 11.55 -19.90
N ALA A 64 26.62 12.06 -18.91
CA ALA A 64 26.11 13.44 -18.93
C ALA A 64 27.26 14.46 -19.10
N SER A 65 28.39 14.27 -18.43
CA SER A 65 29.55 15.18 -18.56
C SER A 65 30.16 15.22 -19.98
N LYS A 66 29.93 14.15 -20.76
CA LYS A 66 30.44 14.06 -22.16
C LYS A 66 29.46 14.59 -23.21
N VAL A 67 28.22 14.92 -22.82
CA VAL A 67 27.15 15.36 -23.71
C VAL A 67 26.84 16.82 -23.44
N ALA A 68 27.28 17.73 -24.31
CA ALA A 68 27.10 19.18 -24.13
C ALA A 68 25.64 19.61 -23.93
N LYS A 69 24.67 18.86 -24.46
CA LYS A 69 23.23 19.13 -24.33
C LYS A 69 22.66 18.73 -22.96
N SER A 70 23.41 18.05 -22.10
CA SER A 70 22.95 17.65 -20.75
C SER A 70 22.91 18.81 -19.77
N SER A 71 23.67 19.89 -20.05
CA SER A 71 23.76 21.08 -19.20
C SER A 71 23.92 22.36 -20.06
N PRO A 72 23.27 23.49 -19.70
CA PRO A 72 22.28 23.58 -18.61
C PRO A 72 20.99 22.82 -18.94
N LYS A 73 20.27 22.39 -17.91
CA LYS A 73 18.90 21.87 -18.08
C LYS A 73 18.01 23.01 -18.56
N ARG A 74 16.98 22.65 -19.36
CA ARG A 74 15.99 23.62 -19.80
C ARG A 74 15.30 24.24 -18.60
N GLU A 75 15.33 25.55 -18.50
CA GLU A 75 14.50 26.27 -17.54
C GLU A 75 13.05 26.24 -18.01
N TYR A 76 12.16 25.84 -17.15
CA TYR A 76 10.72 25.98 -17.32
C TYR A 76 10.09 26.26 -15.96
N SER A 77 9.14 27.15 -15.92
CA SER A 77 8.27 27.35 -14.79
C SER A 77 6.90 27.75 -15.32
N HIS A 78 5.89 27.01 -14.94
CA HIS A 78 4.48 27.33 -15.17
C HIS A 78 3.75 27.56 -13.85
N GLU A 79 4.49 27.59 -12.75
CA GLU A 79 3.93 27.80 -11.42
C GLU A 79 3.91 29.29 -11.11
N THR A 80 2.74 29.77 -10.74
CA THR A 80 2.57 31.09 -10.15
C THR A 80 2.67 30.96 -8.64
N HIS A 81 3.47 31.80 -8.00
CA HIS A 81 3.62 31.85 -6.57
C HIS A 81 3.27 33.24 -6.05
N ASP A 82 2.56 33.28 -4.93
CA ASP A 82 2.26 34.49 -4.18
C ASP A 82 2.65 34.25 -2.71
N GLU A 83 3.85 34.69 -2.35
CA GLU A 83 4.40 34.50 -1.00
C GLU A 83 3.63 35.34 0.05
N GLU A 84 3.04 36.48 -0.33
CA GLU A 84 2.23 37.28 0.60
C GLU A 84 0.93 36.54 0.95
N LEU A 85 0.22 36.05 -0.03
CA LEU A 85 -0.97 35.25 0.14
C LEU A 85 -0.67 33.95 0.93
N LYS A 86 0.41 33.27 0.62
CA LYS A 86 0.85 32.06 1.33
C LYS A 86 1.09 32.34 2.83
N ASN A 87 1.83 33.39 3.15
CA ASN A 87 2.10 33.78 4.53
C ASN A 87 0.81 34.20 5.27
N LYS A 88 -0.10 34.91 4.59
CA LYS A 88 -1.39 35.31 5.16
C LYS A 88 -2.26 34.10 5.49
N ILE A 89 -2.31 33.10 4.59
CA ILE A 89 -3.04 31.85 4.83
C ILE A 89 -2.41 31.06 5.98
N HIS A 90 -1.08 30.92 5.97
CA HIS A 90 -0.37 30.21 7.02
C HIS A 90 -0.64 30.82 8.41
N ALA A 91 -0.47 32.13 8.55
CA ALA A 91 -0.73 32.84 9.80
C ALA A 91 -2.19 32.73 10.28
N PHE A 92 -3.14 32.63 9.36
CA PHE A 92 -4.57 32.50 9.70
C PHE A 92 -4.97 31.07 10.08
N ALA A 93 -4.44 30.06 9.36
CA ALA A 93 -5.00 28.71 9.37
C ALA A 93 -4.14 27.70 10.17
N TYR A 94 -2.85 27.92 10.36
CA TYR A 94 -1.94 26.93 10.94
C TYR A 94 -2.37 26.48 12.32
N ASP A 95 -2.57 27.40 13.25
CA ASP A 95 -2.95 27.07 14.64
C ASP A 95 -4.32 26.40 14.69
N LYS A 96 -5.28 26.87 13.88
CA LYS A 96 -6.61 26.25 13.78
C LYS A 96 -6.54 24.81 13.26
N PHE A 97 -5.71 24.55 12.25
CA PHE A 97 -5.49 23.19 11.74
C PHE A 97 -4.77 22.31 12.74
N TYR A 98 -3.80 22.85 13.47
CA TYR A 98 -3.11 22.15 14.54
C TYR A 98 -4.07 21.72 15.64
N ASP A 99 -4.92 22.63 16.11
CA ASP A 99 -5.92 22.36 17.15
C ASP A 99 -6.98 21.34 16.71
N ILE A 100 -7.40 21.38 15.46
CA ILE A 100 -8.33 20.38 14.90
C ILE A 100 -7.65 19.00 14.83
N ALA A 101 -6.41 18.94 14.34
CA ALA A 101 -5.65 17.69 14.25
C ALA A 101 -5.40 17.07 15.63
N LYS A 102 -5.08 17.90 16.64
CA LYS A 102 -4.83 17.47 18.02
C LYS A 102 -6.07 16.86 18.69
N GLN A 103 -7.28 17.15 18.22
CA GLN A 103 -8.51 16.54 18.76
C GLN A 103 -8.60 15.03 18.51
N GLY A 104 -7.84 14.48 17.55
CA GLY A 104 -7.83 13.06 17.25
C GLY A 104 -9.19 12.49 16.88
N LEU A 105 -9.92 13.15 15.99
CA LEU A 105 -11.29 12.76 15.62
C LEU A 105 -11.27 11.59 14.64
N ALA A 106 -11.80 10.44 15.04
CA ALA A 106 -11.89 9.25 14.20
C ALA A 106 -12.80 9.44 12.98
N ASP A 107 -13.93 10.16 13.13
CA ASP A 107 -14.89 10.42 12.05
C ASP A 107 -14.27 11.31 10.96
N LYS A 108 -13.97 10.68 9.81
CA LYS A 108 -13.38 11.35 8.64
C LYS A 108 -14.22 12.49 8.10
N LYS A 109 -15.56 12.33 8.08
CA LYS A 109 -16.48 13.35 7.54
C LYS A 109 -16.48 14.58 8.43
N LYS A 110 -16.66 14.39 9.74
CA LYS A 110 -16.64 15.47 10.72
C LYS A 110 -15.30 16.21 10.73
N ARG A 111 -14.19 15.47 10.65
CA ARG A 111 -12.85 16.05 10.54
C ARG A 111 -12.71 16.90 9.27
N GLY A 112 -13.19 16.39 8.13
CA GLY A 112 -13.20 17.11 6.86
C GLY A 112 -14.05 18.40 6.89
N GLU A 113 -15.20 18.37 7.56
CA GLU A 113 -16.05 19.53 7.76
C GLU A 113 -15.35 20.62 8.59
N LEU A 114 -14.64 20.24 9.67
CA LEU A 114 -13.88 21.19 10.50
C LEU A 114 -12.73 21.84 9.72
N PHE A 115 -11.94 21.04 8.98
CA PHE A 115 -10.88 21.59 8.12
C PHE A 115 -11.46 22.48 7.00
N GLY A 116 -12.62 22.11 6.46
CA GLY A 116 -13.34 22.90 5.46
C GLY A 116 -13.81 24.25 6.01
N ALA A 117 -14.36 24.26 7.22
CA ALA A 117 -14.86 25.48 7.86
C ALA A 117 -13.77 26.56 8.00
N VAL A 118 -12.53 26.19 8.34
CA VAL A 118 -11.40 27.14 8.41
C VAL A 118 -11.12 27.78 7.05
N LYS A 119 -11.22 27.00 5.96
CA LYS A 119 -11.03 27.50 4.60
C LYS A 119 -12.13 28.47 4.19
N GLU A 120 -13.37 28.14 4.50
CA GLU A 120 -14.53 29.00 4.18
C GLU A 120 -14.51 30.29 5.02
N GLU A 121 -14.09 30.23 6.28
CA GLU A 121 -13.92 31.42 7.12
C GLU A 121 -12.91 32.41 6.52
N PHE A 122 -11.80 31.93 6.00
CA PHE A 122 -10.82 32.79 5.30
C PHE A 122 -11.38 33.33 4.00
N LYS A 123 -12.01 32.49 3.17
CA LYS A 123 -12.60 32.91 1.90
C LYS A 123 -13.64 34.02 2.08
N ALA A 124 -14.41 34.00 3.18
CA ALA A 124 -15.36 35.05 3.49
C ALA A 124 -14.73 36.42 3.77
N THR A 125 -13.40 36.49 3.95
CA THR A 125 -12.67 37.76 4.11
C THR A 125 -12.18 38.35 2.78
N LEU A 126 -12.33 37.59 1.67
CA LEU A 126 -11.87 38.00 0.34
C LEU A 126 -13.03 38.51 -0.53
N THR A 127 -12.73 39.37 -1.49
CA THR A 127 -13.69 39.80 -2.51
C THR A 127 -13.92 38.70 -3.55
N GLU A 128 -15.00 38.81 -4.33
CA GLU A 128 -15.30 37.88 -5.43
C GLU A 128 -14.19 37.90 -6.51
N GLU A 129 -13.59 39.07 -6.76
CA GLU A 129 -12.49 39.23 -7.69
C GLU A 129 -11.22 38.50 -7.21
N GLU A 130 -10.83 38.67 -5.95
CA GLU A 130 -9.69 37.98 -5.32
C GLU A 130 -9.90 36.45 -5.30
N LEU A 131 -11.13 35.98 -5.06
CA LEU A 131 -11.47 34.58 -5.10
C LEU A 131 -11.35 33.97 -6.51
N ALA A 132 -11.78 34.72 -7.53
CA ALA A 132 -11.69 34.29 -8.93
C ALA A 132 -10.24 34.22 -9.41
N GLU A 133 -9.43 35.21 -9.05
CA GLU A 133 -8.02 35.29 -9.45
C GLU A 133 -7.15 34.27 -8.72
N ASN A 134 -7.36 34.07 -7.42
CA ASN A 134 -6.47 33.29 -6.56
C ASN A 134 -7.00 31.90 -6.21
N GLY A 135 -8.14 31.45 -6.72
CA GLY A 135 -8.83 30.23 -6.32
C GLY A 135 -7.95 28.96 -6.34
N PHE A 136 -7.06 28.86 -7.32
CA PHE A 136 -6.10 27.74 -7.41
C PHE A 136 -5.02 27.81 -6.32
N LEU A 137 -4.41 28.99 -6.13
CA LEU A 137 -3.38 29.23 -5.12
C LEU A 137 -3.92 29.05 -3.69
N LEU A 138 -5.14 29.53 -3.43
CA LEU A 138 -5.82 29.30 -2.16
C LEU A 138 -5.89 27.81 -1.83
N GLY A 139 -6.32 26.98 -2.80
CA GLY A 139 -6.40 25.53 -2.63
C GLY A 139 -5.05 24.90 -2.30
N GLN A 140 -4.00 25.30 -3.00
CA GLN A 140 -2.64 24.80 -2.77
C GLN A 140 -2.10 25.20 -1.41
N TYR A 141 -2.19 26.48 -1.03
CA TYR A 141 -1.62 26.98 0.22
C TYR A 141 -2.36 26.48 1.45
N PHE A 142 -3.67 26.36 1.41
CA PHE A 142 -4.43 25.69 2.48
C PHE A 142 -4.05 24.23 2.65
N LYS A 143 -3.86 23.51 1.53
CA LYS A 143 -3.43 22.11 1.58
C LYS A 143 -2.02 21.98 2.17
N ALA A 144 -1.10 22.87 1.80
CA ALA A 144 0.27 22.88 2.32
C ALA A 144 0.28 23.19 3.82
N THR A 145 -0.44 24.23 4.28
CA THR A 145 -0.55 24.61 5.69
C THR A 145 -1.21 23.51 6.52
N GLN A 146 -2.26 22.89 6.01
CA GLN A 146 -2.90 21.75 6.69
C GLN A 146 -1.96 20.55 6.80
N LYS A 147 -1.21 20.24 5.74
CA LYS A 147 -0.22 19.17 5.74
C LYS A 147 0.84 19.42 6.83
N GLU A 148 1.37 20.64 6.88
CA GLU A 148 2.39 21.03 7.87
C GLU A 148 1.87 20.90 9.31
N ALA A 149 0.70 21.48 9.60
CA ALA A 149 0.10 21.44 10.93
C ALA A 149 -0.18 20.00 11.41
N VAL A 150 -0.77 19.15 10.55
CA VAL A 150 -1.06 17.75 10.89
C VAL A 150 0.22 16.96 11.14
N ARG A 151 1.23 17.11 10.29
CA ARG A 151 2.53 16.45 10.47
C ARG A 151 3.18 16.84 11.79
N ARG A 152 3.10 18.13 12.16
CA ARG A 152 3.66 18.66 13.41
C ARG A 152 2.97 18.07 14.63
N VAL A 153 1.64 17.92 14.63
CA VAL A 153 0.89 17.23 15.70
C VAL A 153 1.40 15.80 15.90
N VAL A 154 1.57 15.05 14.82
CA VAL A 154 2.05 13.66 14.89
C VAL A 154 3.47 13.60 15.47
N LEU A 155 4.36 14.51 15.07
CA LEU A 155 5.76 14.53 15.54
C LEU A 155 5.89 14.97 16.99
N ASP A 156 5.14 15.98 17.41
CA ASP A 156 5.27 16.58 18.76
C ASP A 156 4.39 15.88 19.80
N GLU A 157 3.12 15.64 19.49
CA GLU A 157 2.14 15.09 20.44
C GLU A 157 2.05 13.56 20.38
N LYS A 158 2.59 12.93 19.34
CA LYS A 158 2.46 11.48 19.06
C LYS A 158 1.02 11.01 18.95
N ILE A 159 0.13 11.90 18.55
CA ILE A 159 -1.30 11.66 18.31
C ILE A 159 -1.56 11.73 16.82
N ARG A 160 -2.28 10.73 16.29
CA ARG A 160 -2.67 10.67 14.88
C ARG A 160 -4.01 11.36 14.66
N LEU A 161 -4.37 11.59 13.38
CA LEU A 161 -5.61 12.26 12.99
C LEU A 161 -6.88 11.65 13.59
N ASP A 162 -6.87 10.35 13.86
CA ASP A 162 -7.99 9.60 14.43
C ASP A 162 -7.82 9.30 15.94
N GLY A 163 -6.84 9.91 16.58
CA GLY A 163 -6.57 9.78 18.01
C GLY A 163 -5.71 8.59 18.42
N ARG A 164 -5.39 7.68 17.46
CA ARG A 164 -4.50 6.55 17.73
C ARG A 164 -3.06 6.99 18.00
N LYS A 165 -2.31 6.15 18.70
CA LYS A 165 -0.84 6.22 18.78
C LYS A 165 -0.21 5.70 17.49
N THR A 166 1.08 5.94 17.32
CA THR A 166 1.83 5.60 16.11
C THR A 166 1.84 4.10 15.79
N THR A 167 1.78 3.21 16.78
CA THR A 167 1.80 1.75 16.64
C THR A 167 0.41 1.09 16.66
N GLU A 168 -0.63 1.86 16.98
CA GLU A 168 -1.98 1.30 17.14
C GLU A 168 -2.62 0.98 15.78
N ILE A 169 -3.28 -0.17 15.73
CA ILE A 169 -4.02 -0.69 14.58
C ILE A 169 -5.51 -0.51 14.84
N ARG A 170 -6.28 -0.15 13.81
CA ARG A 170 -7.74 -0.04 13.88
C ARG A 170 -8.37 -1.38 14.29
N PRO A 171 -9.56 -1.37 14.90
CA PRO A 171 -10.31 -2.58 15.21
C PRO A 171 -10.48 -3.47 13.98
N ILE A 172 -10.30 -4.78 14.15
CA ILE A 172 -10.41 -5.78 13.10
C ILE A 172 -11.60 -6.66 13.38
N ALA A 173 -12.40 -6.93 12.35
CA ALA A 173 -13.45 -7.95 12.35
C ALA A 173 -13.28 -8.85 11.12
N CYS A 174 -13.39 -10.14 11.31
CA CYS A 174 -13.27 -11.15 10.26
C CYS A 174 -14.47 -12.09 10.29
N GLU A 175 -15.09 -12.32 9.14
CA GLU A 175 -16.16 -13.28 8.97
C GLU A 175 -15.81 -14.21 7.80
N VAL A 176 -15.97 -15.51 8.02
CA VAL A 176 -15.76 -16.54 6.99
C VAL A 176 -17.07 -17.20 6.63
N ASP A 177 -17.13 -17.86 5.46
CA ASP A 177 -18.39 -18.41 4.89
C ASP A 177 -19.49 -17.34 4.78
N PHE A 178 -19.09 -16.12 4.46
CA PHE A 178 -19.93 -14.92 4.49
C PHE A 178 -20.98 -14.91 3.39
N LEU A 179 -20.61 -15.36 2.19
CA LEU A 179 -21.53 -15.41 1.05
C LEU A 179 -22.32 -16.73 1.05
N PRO A 180 -23.66 -16.67 0.97
CA PRO A 180 -24.50 -17.86 0.95
C PRO A 180 -24.42 -18.60 -0.39
N GLY A 181 -24.87 -19.85 -0.40
CA GLY A 181 -25.08 -20.65 -1.61
C GLY A 181 -23.84 -21.41 -2.07
N PHE A 182 -23.57 -21.37 -3.37
CA PHE A 182 -22.57 -22.23 -4.03
C PHE A 182 -21.20 -21.56 -4.19
N VAL A 183 -20.82 -20.68 -3.26
CA VAL A 183 -19.49 -20.06 -3.26
C VAL A 183 -18.49 -21.02 -2.61
N HIS A 184 -17.37 -21.29 -3.28
CA HIS A 184 -16.39 -22.28 -2.85
C HIS A 184 -15.66 -21.88 -1.56
N GLY A 185 -15.46 -20.57 -1.33
CA GLY A 185 -14.99 -19.98 -0.10
C GLY A 185 -15.24 -18.49 -0.11
N SER A 186 -15.46 -17.88 1.04
CA SER A 186 -15.66 -16.43 1.14
C SER A 186 -15.26 -15.89 2.51
N ALA A 187 -14.80 -14.65 2.51
CA ALA A 187 -14.51 -13.92 3.74
C ALA A 187 -14.81 -12.44 3.61
N LEU A 188 -15.25 -11.84 4.69
CA LEU A 188 -15.32 -10.41 4.90
C LEU A 188 -14.27 -10.02 5.91
N PHE A 189 -13.36 -9.14 5.53
CA PHE A 189 -12.34 -8.57 6.41
C PHE A 189 -12.61 -7.08 6.55
N THR A 190 -12.72 -6.63 7.77
CA THR A 190 -12.94 -5.21 8.11
C THR A 190 -11.83 -4.74 9.05
N ARG A 191 -11.23 -3.59 8.74
CA ARG A 191 -10.25 -2.90 9.56
C ARG A 191 -10.63 -1.42 9.65
N GLY A 192 -11.32 -1.02 10.73
CA GLY A 192 -11.95 0.29 10.83
C GLY A 192 -12.87 0.54 9.63
N GLU A 193 -12.63 1.62 8.91
CA GLU A 193 -13.37 2.05 7.70
C GLU A 193 -12.76 1.48 6.40
N THR A 194 -12.18 0.28 6.44
CA THR A 194 -11.69 -0.41 5.25
C THR A 194 -12.21 -1.83 5.25
N GLN A 195 -12.96 -2.20 4.22
CA GLN A 195 -13.65 -3.48 4.13
C GLN A 195 -13.45 -4.15 2.78
N SER A 196 -13.05 -5.42 2.81
CA SER A 196 -12.87 -6.29 1.63
C SER A 196 -13.75 -7.52 1.75
N LEU A 197 -14.63 -7.71 0.78
CA LEU A 197 -15.37 -8.95 0.56
C LEU A 197 -14.67 -9.77 -0.51
N THR A 198 -14.16 -10.93 -0.15
CA THR A 198 -13.42 -11.80 -1.08
C THR A 198 -14.11 -13.14 -1.26
N ALA A 199 -14.31 -13.51 -2.52
CA ALA A 199 -14.89 -14.79 -2.94
C ALA A 199 -13.85 -15.66 -3.64
N LEU A 200 -13.85 -16.96 -3.34
CA LEU A 200 -13.03 -17.99 -3.95
C LEU A 200 -13.85 -18.82 -4.95
N THR A 201 -13.27 -19.01 -6.13
CA THR A 201 -13.74 -20.02 -7.11
C THR A 201 -12.60 -21.00 -7.38
N LEU A 202 -12.92 -22.29 -7.33
CA LEU A 202 -12.03 -23.40 -7.69
C LEU A 202 -12.50 -23.95 -9.03
N GLY A 203 -11.67 -23.80 -10.05
CA GLY A 203 -11.93 -24.25 -11.42
C GLY A 203 -11.13 -25.50 -11.77
N SER A 204 -11.41 -26.07 -12.94
CA SER A 204 -10.66 -27.19 -13.48
C SER A 204 -9.31 -26.76 -14.07
N SER A 205 -8.51 -27.70 -14.53
CA SER A 205 -7.27 -27.41 -15.27
C SER A 205 -7.50 -26.73 -16.63
N LEU A 206 -8.75 -26.69 -17.12
CA LEU A 206 -9.12 -25.98 -18.37
C LEU A 206 -9.38 -24.49 -18.14
N ASP A 207 -9.57 -24.07 -16.87
CA ASP A 207 -9.88 -22.70 -16.48
C ASP A 207 -8.62 -21.84 -16.24
N VAL A 208 -7.44 -22.37 -16.55
CA VAL A 208 -6.17 -21.63 -16.45
C VAL A 208 -6.15 -20.44 -17.41
N GLN A 209 -5.58 -19.34 -16.98
CA GLN A 209 -5.34 -18.21 -17.88
C GLN A 209 -4.07 -18.46 -18.68
N ARG A 210 -4.21 -18.68 -19.99
CA ARG A 210 -3.07 -18.80 -20.90
C ARG A 210 -2.50 -17.44 -21.23
N LYS A 211 -1.19 -17.29 -21.00
CA LYS A 211 -0.41 -16.14 -21.48
C LYS A 211 0.38 -16.58 -22.71
N ASP A 212 -0.05 -16.12 -23.88
CA ASP A 212 0.65 -16.35 -25.15
C ASP A 212 1.38 -15.06 -25.55
N GLY A 213 2.59 -14.90 -25.03
CA GLY A 213 3.46 -13.77 -25.33
C GLY A 213 4.64 -14.17 -26.22
N ALA A 214 5.23 -13.21 -26.93
CA ALA A 214 6.35 -13.45 -27.83
C ALA A 214 7.60 -14.05 -27.16
N LEU A 215 7.79 -13.77 -25.85
CA LEU A 215 8.96 -14.21 -25.09
C LEU A 215 8.65 -15.25 -24.00
N MET A 216 7.39 -15.33 -23.57
CA MET A 216 6.96 -16.22 -22.49
C MET A 216 5.59 -16.77 -22.79
N GLN A 217 5.48 -18.10 -22.77
CA GLN A 217 4.23 -18.83 -22.74
C GLN A 217 4.09 -19.43 -21.34
N ASP A 218 3.08 -19.03 -20.61
CA ASP A 218 2.85 -19.49 -19.24
C ASP A 218 1.35 -19.64 -18.98
N ASP A 219 0.99 -20.69 -18.25
CA ASP A 219 -0.37 -20.93 -17.79
C ASP A 219 -0.50 -20.50 -16.33
N LEU A 220 -1.35 -19.51 -16.06
CA LEU A 220 -1.60 -19.06 -14.71
C LEU A 220 -2.78 -19.84 -14.10
N ASP A 221 -2.49 -20.57 -13.05
CA ASP A 221 -3.43 -21.36 -12.25
C ASP A 221 -3.90 -20.66 -10.96
N PHE A 222 -3.34 -19.50 -10.68
CA PHE A 222 -3.79 -18.60 -9.63
C PHE A 222 -4.11 -17.22 -10.17
N LEU A 223 -5.36 -16.79 -10.01
CA LEU A 223 -5.90 -15.54 -10.50
C LEU A 223 -6.45 -14.73 -9.31
N LEU A 224 -6.10 -13.44 -9.23
CA LEU A 224 -6.65 -12.53 -8.25
C LEU A 224 -7.15 -11.27 -8.94
N HIS A 225 -8.44 -10.98 -8.77
CA HIS A 225 -9.09 -9.77 -9.26
C HIS A 225 -9.42 -8.86 -8.09
N TYR A 226 -8.91 -7.65 -8.14
CA TYR A 226 -9.17 -6.61 -7.15
C TYR A 226 -10.06 -5.55 -7.79
N ASN A 227 -11.21 -5.33 -7.22
CA ASN A 227 -12.20 -4.36 -7.68
C ASN A 227 -12.31 -3.22 -6.67
N PHE A 228 -12.14 -1.99 -7.16
CA PHE A 228 -12.20 -0.77 -6.35
C PHE A 228 -13.29 0.16 -6.90
N PRO A 229 -14.57 -0.14 -6.65
CA PRO A 229 -15.67 0.65 -7.19
C PRO A 229 -15.71 2.05 -6.54
N PRO A 230 -16.23 3.06 -7.24
CA PRO A 230 -16.28 4.43 -6.75
C PRO A 230 -16.97 4.59 -5.40
N PHE A 231 -18.00 3.79 -5.13
CA PHE A 231 -18.74 3.86 -3.87
C PHE A 231 -17.87 3.51 -2.64
N SER A 232 -16.77 2.74 -2.82
CA SER A 232 -15.86 2.40 -1.72
C SER A 232 -15.20 3.62 -1.07
N THR A 233 -15.14 4.74 -1.79
CA THR A 233 -14.67 6.05 -1.28
C THR A 233 -15.79 7.08 -1.18
N GLY A 234 -17.06 6.66 -1.30
CA GLY A 234 -18.23 7.55 -1.25
C GLY A 234 -18.46 8.36 -2.53
N GLU A 235 -17.83 7.98 -3.65
CA GLU A 235 -17.98 8.67 -4.93
C GLU A 235 -19.13 8.10 -5.77
N ALA A 236 -19.94 8.99 -6.35
CA ALA A 236 -20.96 8.64 -7.32
C ALA A 236 -20.47 8.92 -8.75
N ARG A 237 -19.85 7.95 -9.37
CA ARG A 237 -19.37 8.04 -10.77
C ARG A 237 -19.51 6.71 -11.51
N PRO A 238 -19.57 6.71 -12.85
CA PRO A 238 -19.64 5.48 -13.64
C PRO A 238 -18.40 4.59 -13.45
N ILE A 239 -18.60 3.27 -13.41
CA ILE A 239 -17.52 2.29 -13.44
C ILE A 239 -17.01 2.19 -14.89
N ARG A 240 -15.71 2.52 -15.10
CA ARG A 240 -15.09 2.53 -16.44
C ARG A 240 -13.90 1.56 -16.42
N GLY A 241 -14.10 0.31 -16.79
CA GLY A 241 -13.00 -0.64 -16.93
C GLY A 241 -12.06 -0.73 -15.72
N VAL A 242 -11.02 -1.55 -15.83
CA VAL A 242 -10.02 -1.75 -14.76
C VAL A 242 -8.97 -0.64 -14.80
N SER A 243 -8.74 0.02 -13.68
CA SER A 243 -7.72 1.07 -13.53
C SER A 243 -6.32 0.48 -13.29
N ARG A 244 -5.26 1.28 -13.53
CA ARG A 244 -3.89 0.90 -13.19
C ARG A 244 -3.73 0.61 -11.69
N ARG A 245 -4.45 1.34 -10.84
CA ARG A 245 -4.48 1.12 -9.39
C ARG A 245 -5.02 -0.26 -9.04
N GLU A 246 -6.11 -0.67 -9.67
CA GLU A 246 -6.70 -2.01 -9.45
C GLU A 246 -5.76 -3.12 -9.87
N VAL A 247 -5.07 -2.96 -11.02
CA VAL A 247 -4.06 -3.91 -11.48
C VAL A 247 -2.90 -4.00 -10.49
N GLY A 248 -2.34 -2.87 -10.05
CA GLY A 248 -1.20 -2.83 -9.12
C GLY A 248 -1.53 -3.43 -7.75
N HIS A 249 -2.68 -3.04 -7.17
CA HIS A 249 -3.12 -3.56 -5.88
C HIS A 249 -3.46 -5.06 -5.94
N GLY A 250 -4.12 -5.49 -7.02
CA GLY A 250 -4.40 -6.91 -7.24
C GLY A 250 -3.13 -7.74 -7.41
N ASN A 251 -2.14 -7.21 -8.13
CA ASN A 251 -0.87 -7.88 -8.33
C ASN A 251 -0.04 -8.00 -7.04
N LEU A 252 -0.05 -6.98 -6.18
CA LEU A 252 0.57 -7.06 -4.86
C LEU A 252 -0.07 -8.16 -4.00
N ALA A 253 -1.40 -8.21 -3.95
CA ALA A 253 -2.11 -9.26 -3.21
C ALA A 253 -1.87 -10.67 -3.80
N LEU A 254 -1.81 -10.79 -5.13
CA LEU A 254 -1.47 -12.04 -5.80
C LEU A 254 -0.09 -12.53 -5.40
N ARG A 255 0.94 -11.67 -5.49
CA ARG A 255 2.32 -11.98 -5.09
C ARG A 255 2.43 -12.35 -3.61
N ALA A 256 1.66 -11.67 -2.74
CA ALA A 256 1.64 -11.96 -1.32
C ALA A 256 1.15 -13.37 -0.99
N LEU A 257 0.13 -13.86 -1.71
CA LEU A 257 -0.52 -15.14 -1.43
C LEU A 257 0.11 -16.33 -2.19
N LYS A 258 0.60 -16.08 -3.41
CA LYS A 258 1.12 -17.10 -4.33
C LYS A 258 2.16 -18.05 -3.71
N PRO A 259 3.19 -17.59 -2.96
CA PRO A 259 4.20 -18.45 -2.36
C PRO A 259 3.65 -19.43 -1.33
N MET A 260 2.50 -19.09 -0.73
CA MET A 260 1.85 -19.88 0.32
C MET A 260 0.80 -20.85 -0.22
N LEU A 261 0.53 -20.85 -1.51
CA LEU A 261 -0.38 -21.83 -2.11
C LEU A 261 0.27 -23.22 -2.18
N PRO A 262 -0.54 -24.29 -2.02
CA PRO A 262 -0.05 -25.66 -2.19
C PRO A 262 0.28 -25.95 -3.65
N GLY A 263 1.16 -26.91 -3.90
CA GLY A 263 1.43 -27.46 -5.23
C GLY A 263 0.24 -28.21 -5.82
N LYS A 264 0.31 -28.47 -7.14
CA LYS A 264 -0.78 -29.17 -7.89
C LYS A 264 -1.03 -30.59 -7.43
N ASP A 265 -0.09 -31.21 -6.76
CA ASP A 265 -0.23 -32.53 -6.11
C ASP A 265 -1.19 -32.50 -4.91
N VAL A 266 -1.30 -31.36 -4.24
CA VAL A 266 -2.19 -31.15 -3.08
C VAL A 266 -3.47 -30.43 -3.51
N ASN A 267 -3.38 -29.45 -4.40
CA ASN A 267 -4.53 -28.69 -4.93
C ASN A 267 -4.56 -28.76 -6.45
N PRO A 268 -5.42 -29.59 -7.05
CA PRO A 268 -5.48 -29.75 -8.49
C PRO A 268 -6.25 -28.64 -9.23
N TYR A 269 -6.84 -27.70 -8.48
CA TYR A 269 -7.72 -26.68 -9.04
C TYR A 269 -6.96 -25.44 -9.50
N THR A 270 -7.51 -24.80 -10.53
CA THR A 270 -7.25 -23.40 -10.82
C THR A 270 -7.97 -22.55 -9.79
N ILE A 271 -7.24 -21.67 -9.12
CA ILE A 271 -7.74 -20.81 -8.03
C ILE A 271 -8.05 -19.42 -8.59
N ARG A 272 -9.25 -18.93 -8.37
CA ARG A 272 -9.62 -17.55 -8.66
C ARG A 272 -10.17 -16.87 -7.40
N LEU A 273 -9.52 -15.79 -6.99
CA LEU A 273 -10.01 -14.87 -5.97
C LEU A 273 -10.58 -13.60 -6.63
N VAL A 274 -11.73 -13.17 -6.16
CA VAL A 274 -12.31 -11.87 -6.51
C VAL A 274 -12.51 -11.11 -5.21
N SER A 275 -11.83 -9.98 -5.08
CA SER A 275 -11.90 -9.10 -3.92
C SER A 275 -12.61 -7.81 -4.30
N ASP A 276 -13.78 -7.59 -3.75
CA ASP A 276 -14.56 -6.37 -3.89
C ASP A 276 -14.35 -5.48 -2.66
N ILE A 277 -13.85 -4.27 -2.87
CA ILE A 277 -13.66 -3.30 -1.80
C ILE A 277 -14.97 -2.56 -1.57
N LEU A 278 -15.56 -2.77 -0.40
CA LEU A 278 -16.86 -2.19 -0.03
C LEU A 278 -16.70 -0.79 0.56
N GLU A 279 -15.63 -0.59 1.34
CA GLU A 279 -15.26 0.68 1.94
C GLU A 279 -13.74 0.82 2.01
N SER A 280 -13.19 2.04 1.87
CA SER A 280 -11.76 2.27 1.91
C SER A 280 -11.37 3.59 2.56
N ASN A 281 -10.64 3.47 3.66
CA ASN A 281 -9.90 4.56 4.31
C ASN A 281 -8.48 4.10 4.66
N GLY A 282 -7.67 3.85 3.63
CA GLY A 282 -6.27 3.41 3.73
C GLY A 282 -6.10 1.91 3.56
N SER A 283 -5.15 1.55 2.71
CA SER A 283 -4.65 0.20 2.42
C SER A 283 -5.69 -0.91 2.23
N SER A 284 -6.56 -0.74 1.25
CA SER A 284 -7.52 -1.76 0.81
C SER A 284 -6.84 -3.01 0.21
N SER A 285 -5.63 -2.87 -0.37
CA SER A 285 -4.86 -4.02 -0.86
C SER A 285 -4.45 -4.97 0.27
N MET A 286 -4.11 -4.44 1.46
CA MET A 286 -3.79 -5.27 2.61
C MET A 286 -5.03 -5.94 3.20
N ALA A 287 -6.19 -5.28 3.15
CA ALA A 287 -7.47 -5.92 3.45
C ALA A 287 -7.78 -7.09 2.50
N THR A 288 -7.45 -6.93 1.20
CA THR A 288 -7.57 -8.01 0.20
C THR A 288 -6.66 -9.20 0.51
N VAL A 289 -5.43 -8.98 0.96
CA VAL A 289 -4.52 -10.07 1.38
C VAL A 289 -5.12 -10.86 2.54
N CYS A 290 -5.61 -10.15 3.57
CA CYS A 290 -6.22 -10.78 4.74
C CYS A 290 -7.53 -11.54 4.39
N ALA A 291 -8.44 -10.90 3.65
CA ALA A 291 -9.68 -11.52 3.20
C ALA A 291 -9.41 -12.70 2.24
N GLY A 292 -8.42 -12.56 1.36
CA GLY A 292 -8.00 -13.62 0.43
C GLY A 292 -7.46 -14.85 1.16
N THR A 293 -6.62 -14.64 2.18
CA THR A 293 -6.15 -15.72 3.06
C THR A 293 -7.32 -16.46 3.69
N LEU A 294 -8.26 -15.74 4.33
CA LEU A 294 -9.41 -16.33 4.99
C LEU A 294 -10.35 -17.05 3.99
N ALA A 295 -10.57 -16.48 2.81
CA ALA A 295 -11.40 -17.10 1.76
C ALA A 295 -10.79 -18.40 1.22
N LEU A 296 -9.45 -18.44 1.06
CA LEU A 296 -8.73 -19.65 0.67
C LEU A 296 -8.86 -20.74 1.76
N MET A 297 -8.69 -20.39 3.01
CA MET A 297 -8.85 -21.30 4.16
C MET A 297 -10.28 -21.77 4.29
N ASP A 298 -11.29 -20.90 4.11
CA ASP A 298 -12.71 -21.25 4.11
C ASP A 298 -13.06 -22.21 2.97
N GLY A 299 -12.41 -22.07 1.82
CA GLY A 299 -12.60 -22.99 0.70
C GLY A 299 -11.87 -24.33 0.82
N GLY A 300 -11.14 -24.57 1.91
CA GLY A 300 -10.40 -25.82 2.13
C GLY A 300 -9.07 -25.90 1.38
N VAL A 301 -8.57 -24.80 0.83
CA VAL A 301 -7.24 -24.74 0.20
C VAL A 301 -6.16 -24.87 1.28
N LYS A 302 -5.32 -25.89 1.19
CA LYS A 302 -4.29 -26.21 2.18
C LYS A 302 -3.09 -25.29 2.00
N MET A 303 -3.24 -24.01 2.32
CA MET A 303 -2.14 -23.08 2.35
C MET A 303 -1.00 -23.57 3.24
N LYS A 304 0.25 -23.27 2.87
CA LYS A 304 1.41 -23.59 3.71
C LYS A 304 1.30 -22.88 5.07
N ARG A 305 0.95 -21.61 5.06
CA ARG A 305 0.70 -20.75 6.22
C ARG A 305 -0.24 -19.60 5.86
N PRO A 306 -1.00 -19.06 6.80
CA PRO A 306 -1.82 -17.88 6.57
C PRO A 306 -0.94 -16.62 6.42
N VAL A 307 -1.41 -15.70 5.57
CA VAL A 307 -0.72 -14.43 5.25
C VAL A 307 -1.55 -13.27 5.76
N SER A 308 -0.91 -12.34 6.45
CA SER A 308 -1.47 -11.03 6.79
C SER A 308 -0.70 -9.91 6.08
N GLY A 309 -1.23 -8.70 6.12
CA GLY A 309 -0.58 -7.54 5.52
C GLY A 309 -0.91 -6.24 6.25
N ILE A 310 0.06 -5.33 6.29
CA ILE A 310 -0.05 -4.02 6.90
C ILE A 310 0.49 -2.93 5.98
N ALA A 311 -0.05 -1.72 6.10
CA ALA A 311 0.53 -0.52 5.49
C ALA A 311 1.09 0.39 6.57
N MET A 312 2.35 0.74 6.38
CA MET A 312 3.12 1.63 7.24
C MET A 312 3.26 2.99 6.57
N GLY A 313 3.37 4.03 7.37
CA GLY A 313 3.71 5.38 6.93
C GLY A 313 4.89 5.93 7.68
N LEU A 314 5.44 7.01 7.16
CA LEU A 314 6.53 7.75 7.80
C LEU A 314 6.22 9.24 7.72
N ILE A 315 6.46 9.95 8.80
CA ILE A 315 6.47 11.41 8.86
C ILE A 315 7.82 11.83 9.42
N THR A 316 8.50 12.73 8.72
CA THR A 316 9.81 13.27 9.13
C THR A 316 9.77 14.78 9.20
N ASP A 317 10.75 15.39 9.83
CA ASP A 317 11.03 16.84 9.73
C ASP A 317 12.48 17.08 9.28
N ASN A 318 12.81 18.36 9.07
CA ASN A 318 14.17 18.77 8.67
C ASN A 318 15.17 18.76 9.86
N GLU A 319 14.69 18.47 11.07
CA GLU A 319 15.51 18.42 12.30
C GLU A 319 15.91 16.99 12.66
N GLY A 320 15.51 16.00 11.85
CA GLY A 320 15.80 14.57 12.08
C GLY A 320 14.80 13.87 13.00
N LYS A 321 13.69 14.53 13.38
CA LYS A 321 12.59 13.83 14.06
C LYS A 321 11.79 13.03 13.07
N TYR A 322 11.36 11.84 13.47
CA TYR A 322 10.48 11.02 12.66
C TYR A 322 9.44 10.26 13.49
N ALA A 323 8.40 9.81 12.84
CA ALA A 323 7.38 8.92 13.39
C ALA A 323 6.98 7.88 12.33
N ILE A 324 7.09 6.60 12.67
CA ILE A 324 6.61 5.48 11.87
C ILE A 324 5.19 5.16 12.32
N LEU A 325 4.27 5.06 11.36
CA LEU A 325 2.84 4.86 11.60
C LEU A 325 2.41 3.48 11.14
N SER A 326 1.81 2.68 12.03
CA SER A 326 1.19 1.40 11.68
C SER A 326 -0.24 1.59 11.22
N ASP A 327 -0.67 0.85 10.20
CA ASP A 327 -2.04 0.89 9.68
C ASP A 327 -2.51 2.30 9.34
N ILE A 328 -1.90 2.88 8.29
CA ILE A 328 -2.16 4.26 7.88
C ILE A 328 -3.55 4.47 7.29
N LEU A 329 -4.11 5.64 7.57
CA LEU A 329 -5.32 6.15 6.92
C LEU A 329 -5.00 6.67 5.51
N GLY A 330 -6.02 6.81 4.66
CA GLY A 330 -5.85 7.45 3.36
C GLY A 330 -5.33 8.88 3.44
N ASP A 331 -5.74 9.65 4.44
CA ASP A 331 -5.23 11.00 4.68
C ASP A 331 -3.73 10.96 5.07
N GLU A 332 -3.31 9.99 5.88
CA GLU A 332 -1.91 9.83 6.30
C GLU A 332 -0.99 9.36 5.16
N ASP A 333 -1.49 8.56 4.22
CA ASP A 333 -0.77 8.25 2.99
C ASP A 333 -0.46 9.51 2.18
N HIS A 334 -1.44 10.41 2.02
CA HIS A 334 -1.22 11.67 1.30
C HIS A 334 -0.33 12.68 2.03
N LEU A 335 -0.38 12.70 3.36
CA LEU A 335 0.40 13.63 4.19
C LEU A 335 1.79 13.12 4.51
N GLY A 336 2.00 11.81 4.44
CA GLY A 336 3.23 11.12 4.81
C GLY A 336 4.33 11.20 3.74
N ASP A 337 5.50 10.73 4.15
CA ASP A 337 6.74 10.70 3.38
C ASP A 337 7.02 9.30 2.80
N MET A 338 6.33 8.26 3.28
CA MET A 338 6.45 6.89 2.83
C MET A 338 5.09 6.20 2.88
N ASP A 339 4.79 5.38 1.89
CA ASP A 339 3.77 4.33 1.88
C ASP A 339 4.48 2.98 1.75
N PHE A 340 4.48 2.18 2.81
CA PHE A 340 5.19 0.92 2.86
C PHE A 340 4.24 -0.22 3.24
N LYS A 341 3.95 -1.09 2.29
CA LYS A 341 3.10 -2.27 2.46
C LYS A 341 3.97 -3.50 2.62
N VAL A 342 3.75 -4.25 3.69
CA VAL A 342 4.46 -5.50 3.98
C VAL A 342 3.46 -6.59 4.25
N THR A 343 3.62 -7.71 3.54
CA THR A 343 2.83 -8.93 3.73
C THR A 343 3.70 -10.09 4.18
N GLY A 344 3.14 -11.03 4.90
CA GLY A 344 3.89 -12.22 5.30
C GLY A 344 3.13 -13.11 6.26
N THR A 345 3.78 -14.22 6.56
CA THR A 345 3.36 -15.22 7.53
C THR A 345 4.02 -14.97 8.89
N GLU A 346 3.82 -15.87 9.83
CA GLU A 346 4.56 -15.89 11.10
C GLU A 346 6.08 -16.06 10.90
N ASN A 347 6.52 -16.69 9.80
CA ASN A 347 7.92 -17.02 9.56
C ASN A 347 8.68 -15.93 8.80
N GLY A 348 8.01 -15.11 7.99
CA GLY A 348 8.69 -14.07 7.22
C GLY A 348 7.82 -13.38 6.18
N ILE A 349 8.45 -12.53 5.40
CA ILE A 349 7.84 -11.66 4.40
C ILE A 349 7.54 -12.46 3.11
N THR A 350 6.36 -12.24 2.52
CA THR A 350 5.95 -12.85 1.24
C THR A 350 5.89 -11.86 0.09
N ALA A 351 5.57 -10.60 0.37
CA ALA A 351 5.67 -9.50 -0.61
C ALA A 351 5.79 -8.15 0.08
N CYS A 352 6.35 -7.19 -0.64
CA CYS A 352 6.41 -5.80 -0.21
C CYS A 352 6.17 -4.84 -1.36
N GLN A 353 5.73 -3.63 -1.02
CA GLN A 353 5.71 -2.46 -1.90
C GLN A 353 6.00 -1.22 -1.06
N MET A 354 7.01 -0.46 -1.44
CA MET A 354 7.42 0.76 -0.77
C MET A 354 7.59 1.89 -1.78
N ASP A 355 6.92 2.99 -1.53
CA ASP A 355 7.06 4.26 -2.24
C ASP A 355 7.52 5.34 -1.25
N ILE A 356 8.66 5.97 -1.54
CA ILE A 356 9.23 7.05 -0.74
C ILE A 356 9.04 8.36 -1.49
N LYS A 357 8.54 9.38 -0.77
CA LYS A 357 8.15 10.68 -1.32
C LYS A 357 9.11 11.81 -0.95
N ILE A 358 10.19 11.48 -0.25
CA ILE A 358 11.25 12.39 0.20
C ILE A 358 12.61 11.91 -0.26
N ASP A 359 13.58 12.81 -0.31
CA ASP A 359 14.99 12.48 -0.51
C ASP A 359 15.61 12.08 0.83
N GLY A 360 16.20 10.88 0.89
CA GLY A 360 16.99 10.45 2.05
C GLY A 360 16.21 9.68 3.12
N LEU A 361 15.79 8.46 2.82
CA LEU A 361 15.42 7.51 3.86
C LEU A 361 16.69 6.83 4.40
N ASP A 362 16.92 6.96 5.70
CA ASP A 362 18.00 6.29 6.42
C ASP A 362 17.69 4.78 6.55
N TYR A 363 18.74 3.95 6.50
CA TYR A 363 18.61 2.50 6.71
C TYR A 363 18.11 2.15 8.11
N GLU A 364 18.44 2.95 9.14
CA GLU A 364 17.92 2.76 10.48
C GLU A 364 16.40 2.98 10.53
N MET A 365 15.91 4.02 9.87
CA MET A 365 14.46 4.26 9.76
C MET A 365 13.75 3.11 9.02
N LEU A 366 14.39 2.58 7.96
CA LEU A 366 13.85 1.44 7.22
C LEU A 366 13.82 0.17 8.07
N GLU A 367 14.87 -0.12 8.83
CA GLU A 367 14.92 -1.23 9.76
C GLU A 367 13.83 -1.13 10.83
N ASN A 368 13.67 0.05 11.42
CA ASN A 368 12.63 0.33 12.40
C ASN A 368 11.23 0.17 11.80
N ALA A 369 11.02 0.61 10.55
CA ALA A 369 9.75 0.44 9.85
C ALA A 369 9.43 -1.04 9.56
N LEU A 370 10.42 -1.83 9.15
CA LEU A 370 10.28 -3.27 8.94
C LEU A 370 9.93 -4.01 10.24
N ASN A 371 10.63 -3.72 11.33
CA ASN A 371 10.37 -4.33 12.63
C ASN A 371 8.98 -3.96 13.16
N GLN A 372 8.58 -2.68 13.08
CA GLN A 372 7.24 -2.25 13.47
C GLN A 372 6.15 -2.86 12.56
N ALA A 373 6.43 -3.05 11.27
CA ALA A 373 5.53 -3.74 10.34
C ALA A 373 5.36 -5.22 10.71
N LYS A 374 6.42 -5.88 11.18
CA LYS A 374 6.36 -7.26 11.67
C LYS A 374 5.40 -7.38 12.85
N ASP A 375 5.56 -6.53 13.85
CA ASP A 375 4.67 -6.53 15.02
C ASP A 375 3.22 -6.30 14.62
N GLY A 376 2.98 -5.34 13.73
CA GLY A 376 1.65 -5.06 13.21
C GLY A 376 1.05 -6.21 12.38
N ARG A 377 1.84 -6.88 11.52
CA ARG A 377 1.40 -8.07 10.77
C ARG A 377 1.01 -9.21 11.71
N MET A 378 1.81 -9.45 12.74
CA MET A 378 1.56 -10.51 13.71
C MET A 378 0.29 -10.23 14.52
N HIS A 379 0.04 -8.97 14.90
CA HIS A 379 -1.23 -8.58 15.52
C HIS A 379 -2.43 -8.86 14.59
N ILE A 380 -2.37 -8.41 13.34
CA ILE A 380 -3.44 -8.64 12.35
C ILE A 380 -3.66 -10.13 12.13
N LEU A 381 -2.58 -10.91 12.00
CA LEU A 381 -2.65 -12.37 11.85
C LEU A 381 -3.34 -13.00 13.04
N GLY A 382 -3.02 -12.59 14.26
CA GLY A 382 -3.67 -13.06 15.48
C GLY A 382 -5.17 -12.78 15.51
N GLU A 383 -5.62 -11.61 15.03
CA GLU A 383 -7.05 -11.30 14.90
C GLU A 383 -7.75 -12.19 13.84
N MET A 384 -7.09 -12.41 12.69
CA MET A 384 -7.61 -13.30 11.63
C MET A 384 -7.79 -14.75 12.15
N MET A 385 -6.82 -15.25 12.94
CA MET A 385 -6.84 -16.63 13.47
C MET A 385 -7.95 -16.86 14.52
N LYS A 386 -8.52 -15.81 15.10
CA LYS A 386 -9.72 -15.92 15.94
C LYS A 386 -10.96 -16.30 15.14
N ALA A 387 -11.03 -15.91 13.88
CA ALA A 387 -12.14 -16.26 12.99
C ALA A 387 -11.93 -17.64 12.33
N MET A 388 -10.68 -17.97 11.97
CA MET A 388 -10.33 -19.26 11.36
C MET A 388 -8.84 -19.54 11.58
N ASP A 389 -8.52 -20.50 12.42
CA ASP A 389 -7.16 -20.88 12.82
C ASP A 389 -6.48 -21.91 11.89
N ALA A 390 -7.29 -22.62 11.10
CA ALA A 390 -6.81 -23.60 10.14
C ALA A 390 -7.74 -23.68 8.91
N PRO A 391 -7.22 -24.08 7.72
CA PRO A 391 -8.06 -24.36 6.57
C PRO A 391 -9.08 -25.45 6.86
N ARG A 392 -10.29 -25.36 6.29
CA ARG A 392 -11.28 -26.43 6.39
C ARG A 392 -10.68 -27.78 6.01
N ALA A 393 -11.14 -28.83 6.66
CA ALA A 393 -10.63 -30.18 6.47
C ALA A 393 -10.77 -30.70 5.03
N ASP A 394 -11.87 -30.34 4.35
CA ASP A 394 -12.17 -30.71 2.96
C ASP A 394 -12.78 -29.53 2.21
N TYR A 395 -12.78 -29.61 0.88
CA TYR A 395 -13.50 -28.70 -0.01
C TYR A 395 -15.02 -28.85 0.20
N LYS A 396 -15.78 -27.79 -0.08
CA LYS A 396 -17.25 -27.85 -0.05
C LYS A 396 -17.77 -28.88 -1.07
N SER A 397 -18.89 -29.52 -0.77
CA SER A 397 -19.42 -30.67 -1.52
C SER A 397 -19.75 -30.38 -3.00
N PHE A 398 -19.96 -29.13 -3.34
CA PHE A 398 -20.29 -28.68 -4.70
C PHE A 398 -19.06 -28.18 -5.50
N VAL A 399 -17.85 -28.27 -4.96
CA VAL A 399 -16.62 -28.03 -5.74
C VAL A 399 -16.50 -29.14 -6.78
N PRO A 400 -16.16 -28.81 -8.06
CA PRO A 400 -15.98 -29.81 -9.12
C PRO A 400 -15.01 -30.91 -8.71
N ARG A 401 -15.35 -32.18 -8.99
CA ARG A 401 -14.53 -33.35 -8.66
C ARG A 401 -14.24 -34.18 -9.90
#